data_063dbb39c74500e8093e55cfa1a5e807
#
_entry.id   063dbb39c74500e8093e55cfa1a5e807
#
_cell.length_a   1.000
_cell.length_b   1.000
_cell.length_c   1.000
_cell.angle_alpha   90.00
_cell.angle_beta   90.00
_cell.angle_gamma   90.00
#
_symmetry.space_group_name_H-M   'P 1'
#
loop_
_entity.id
_entity.type
_entity.pdbx_description
1 polymer ?
#
loop_
_entity_poly.entity_id
_entity_poly.type
_entity_poly.pdbx_seq_one_letter_code
_entity_poly.pdbx_strand_id
1 'polypeptide(L)'
;MNRRVHVLLGAVAIAAGIGTVRAAQAYKGSETFDAAWTIIRDSHFDPAMNGVDWPAVKAELGPRAARAQSDGELRDVIRDMLGRLGLSHFALIPSGRDNGAAAPVDLGGDPGFDVRLAGSELLVTEVDPNGGAAAAGVRPGWRLLSIDGMPIYELLSRLPETMSDRLRHVEIWRMVETRLRGPQGSQVPLMFDDGVRGVGLVVERRAETGQPATVGNLPTMYVRVDAGERRTPRGATVGVIRFNVWMPAVDPLFQDAIDKLRTADGIIVDLRGNPGGLAAMIMGISGHFLRERTPLGTMKTRDADLRFAANPRLVNAAGQRVEPYAGPLAILVDAMTGSASECFAGGMQALGRARVFGQTSMGQALPAFFAKLPNGDVLIHATGDFVTADGTRLEGRGVVPDEAIALSRADLLSGRDATLAAALKWIDQQGR
;
A
#
# COMPACT_ATOMS: atom_id res chain seq x y z
N MET A 1 -2.61 -29.89 -92.80
CA MET A 1 -2.16 -28.78 -91.87
C MET A 1 -3.39 -28.20 -91.23
N ASN A 2 -3.79 -28.76 -90.09
CA ASN A 2 -5.08 -28.48 -89.47
C ASN A 2 -4.90 -27.68 -88.23
N ARG A 3 -5.45 -26.45 -88.21
CA ARG A 3 -5.65 -25.65 -86.99
C ARG A 3 -6.95 -26.10 -86.35
N ARG A 4 -6.88 -26.60 -85.14
CA ARG A 4 -8.06 -26.79 -84.26
C ARG A 4 -8.15 -25.63 -83.31
N VAL A 5 -9.27 -24.91 -83.40
CA VAL A 5 -9.69 -23.86 -82.49
C VAL A 5 -10.36 -24.53 -81.25
N HIS A 6 -9.88 -24.28 -80.05
CA HIS A 6 -10.55 -24.70 -78.85
C HIS A 6 -11.25 -23.48 -78.22
N VAL A 7 -12.57 -23.57 -78.14
CA VAL A 7 -13.44 -22.62 -77.41
C VAL A 7 -13.35 -23.02 -75.98
N LEU A 8 -12.88 -22.10 -75.10
CA LEU A 8 -12.95 -22.21 -73.64
C LEU A 8 -14.24 -21.56 -73.17
N LEU A 9 -15.14 -22.34 -72.64
CA LEU A 9 -16.28 -21.90 -71.81
C LEU A 9 -15.79 -21.54 -70.44
N GLY A 10 -15.86 -20.26 -70.08
CA GLY A 10 -15.58 -19.76 -68.72
C GLY A 10 -16.78 -20.01 -67.81
N ALA A 11 -16.62 -20.89 -66.84
CA ALA A 11 -17.55 -21.04 -65.76
C ALA A 11 -17.25 -19.97 -64.68
N VAL A 12 -18.18 -19.00 -64.45
CA VAL A 12 -18.13 -18.05 -63.35
C VAL A 12 -18.63 -18.75 -62.09
N ALA A 13 -17.70 -19.12 -61.21
CA ALA A 13 -18.03 -19.59 -59.87
C ALA A 13 -18.30 -18.39 -58.98
N ILE A 14 -19.57 -18.18 -58.60
CA ILE A 14 -19.97 -17.24 -57.54
C ILE A 14 -19.61 -17.91 -56.18
N ALA A 15 -18.49 -17.51 -55.60
CA ALA A 15 -18.15 -17.86 -54.22
C ALA A 15 -19.03 -17.06 -53.29
N ALA A 16 -20.10 -17.68 -52.76
CA ALA A 16 -20.85 -17.17 -51.63
C ALA A 16 -19.96 -17.21 -50.39
N GLY A 17 -19.40 -16.06 -50.00
CA GLY A 17 -18.68 -15.89 -48.74
C GLY A 17 -19.64 -16.09 -47.58
N ILE A 18 -19.64 -17.27 -46.97
CA ILE A 18 -20.25 -17.50 -45.67
C ILE A 18 -19.33 -16.79 -44.65
N GLY A 19 -19.62 -15.53 -44.40
CA GLY A 19 -19.07 -14.81 -43.27
C GLY A 19 -19.51 -15.55 -41.99
N THR A 20 -18.60 -16.28 -41.37
CA THR A 20 -18.81 -16.76 -39.99
C THR A 20 -18.94 -15.53 -39.10
N VAL A 21 -20.17 -15.15 -38.82
CA VAL A 21 -20.50 -14.22 -37.72
C VAL A 21 -19.99 -14.92 -36.48
N ARG A 22 -18.80 -14.54 -36.02
CA ARG A 22 -18.31 -14.89 -34.70
C ARG A 22 -19.33 -14.31 -33.75
N ALA A 23 -20.18 -15.14 -33.17
CA ALA A 23 -21.08 -14.71 -32.11
C ALA A 23 -20.19 -13.97 -31.07
N ALA A 24 -20.44 -12.67 -30.90
CA ALA A 24 -19.79 -11.89 -29.86
C ALA A 24 -20.04 -12.64 -28.56
N GLN A 25 -18.99 -13.11 -27.92
CA GLN A 25 -19.09 -13.79 -26.64
C GLN A 25 -19.77 -12.80 -25.72
N ALA A 26 -20.98 -13.14 -25.21
CA ALA A 26 -21.76 -12.25 -24.39
C ALA A 26 -20.88 -11.78 -23.22
N TYR A 27 -20.83 -10.46 -22.98
CA TYR A 27 -20.04 -9.88 -21.94
C TYR A 27 -20.47 -10.45 -20.58
N LYS A 28 -19.50 -10.93 -19.79
CA LYS A 28 -19.74 -11.67 -18.53
C LYS A 28 -19.94 -10.75 -17.31
N GLY A 29 -20.50 -9.56 -17.50
CA GLY A 29 -20.67 -8.58 -16.44
C GLY A 29 -21.45 -9.10 -15.21
N SER A 30 -22.58 -9.78 -15.47
CA SER A 30 -23.39 -10.35 -14.40
C SER A 30 -22.66 -11.45 -13.62
N GLU A 31 -21.95 -12.35 -14.32
CA GLU A 31 -21.20 -13.44 -13.70
C GLU A 31 -20.12 -12.92 -12.75
N THR A 32 -19.38 -11.89 -13.18
CA THR A 32 -18.30 -11.28 -12.39
C THR A 32 -18.84 -10.50 -11.18
N PHE A 33 -19.93 -9.73 -11.37
CA PHE A 33 -20.60 -9.04 -10.27
C PHE A 33 -21.17 -10.02 -9.24
N ASP A 34 -21.86 -11.06 -9.71
CA ASP A 34 -22.44 -12.09 -8.84
C ASP A 34 -21.36 -12.84 -8.05
N ALA A 35 -20.22 -13.14 -8.67
CA ALA A 35 -19.08 -13.74 -8.00
C ALA A 35 -18.53 -12.82 -6.88
N ALA A 36 -18.30 -11.55 -7.18
CA ALA A 36 -17.82 -10.58 -6.20
C ALA A 36 -18.79 -10.42 -5.03
N TRP A 37 -20.09 -10.27 -5.33
CA TRP A 37 -21.14 -10.17 -4.30
C TRP A 37 -21.19 -11.41 -3.41
N THR A 38 -21.11 -12.60 -4.02
CA THR A 38 -21.19 -13.89 -3.31
C THR A 38 -19.96 -14.09 -2.41
N ILE A 39 -18.75 -13.81 -2.92
CA ILE A 39 -17.53 -13.92 -2.14
C ILE A 39 -17.64 -13.06 -0.87
N ILE A 40 -18.06 -11.81 -1.00
CA ILE A 40 -18.21 -10.91 0.16
C ILE A 40 -19.29 -11.42 1.11
N ARG A 41 -20.47 -11.79 0.62
CA ARG A 41 -21.56 -12.35 1.45
C ARG A 41 -21.09 -13.51 2.33
N ASP A 42 -20.29 -14.41 1.74
CA ASP A 42 -19.90 -15.66 2.38
C ASP A 42 -18.67 -15.52 3.28
N SER A 43 -17.81 -14.52 3.04
CA SER A 43 -16.53 -14.36 3.75
C SER A 43 -16.43 -13.10 4.62
N HIS A 44 -17.38 -12.17 4.57
CA HIS A 44 -17.35 -10.97 5.41
C HIS A 44 -17.35 -11.35 6.88
N PHE A 45 -16.43 -10.79 7.66
CA PHE A 45 -16.25 -11.12 9.07
C PHE A 45 -17.46 -10.75 9.95
N ASP A 46 -18.18 -9.68 9.61
CA ASP A 46 -19.41 -9.27 10.26
C ASP A 46 -20.63 -9.80 9.48
N PRO A 47 -21.42 -10.74 10.02
CA PRO A 47 -22.64 -11.24 9.37
C PRO A 47 -23.68 -10.14 9.08
N ALA A 48 -23.64 -9.02 9.84
CA ALA A 48 -24.53 -7.89 9.63
C ALA A 48 -24.03 -6.93 8.53
N MET A 49 -22.93 -7.25 7.82
CA MET A 49 -22.38 -6.47 6.72
C MET A 49 -22.16 -4.98 7.08
N ASN A 50 -21.66 -4.69 8.28
CA ASN A 50 -21.55 -3.33 8.81
C ASN A 50 -22.87 -2.55 8.75
N GLY A 51 -24.01 -3.25 8.92
CA GLY A 51 -25.36 -2.67 8.88
C GLY A 51 -25.94 -2.45 7.48
N VAL A 52 -25.29 -2.94 6.43
CA VAL A 52 -25.73 -2.83 5.03
C VAL A 52 -26.67 -3.96 4.66
N ASP A 53 -27.85 -3.65 4.09
CA ASP A 53 -28.72 -4.65 3.46
C ASP A 53 -28.07 -5.17 2.17
N TRP A 54 -27.23 -6.19 2.31
CA TRP A 54 -26.44 -6.75 1.22
C TRP A 54 -27.28 -7.34 0.08
N PRO A 55 -28.42 -8.03 0.34
CA PRO A 55 -29.39 -8.40 -0.70
C PRO A 55 -29.96 -7.21 -1.47
N ALA A 56 -30.32 -6.11 -0.78
CA ALA A 56 -30.83 -4.91 -1.44
C ALA A 56 -29.78 -4.26 -2.37
N VAL A 57 -28.51 -4.26 -1.97
CA VAL A 57 -27.40 -3.79 -2.84
C VAL A 57 -27.31 -4.61 -4.12
N LYS A 58 -27.50 -5.95 -4.04
CA LYS A 58 -27.54 -6.80 -5.24
C LYS A 58 -28.74 -6.47 -6.13
N ALA A 59 -29.92 -6.29 -5.55
CA ALA A 59 -31.14 -5.96 -6.30
C ALA A 59 -31.01 -4.61 -7.04
N GLU A 60 -30.37 -3.63 -6.42
CA GLU A 60 -30.10 -2.30 -7.00
C GLU A 60 -29.04 -2.35 -8.11
N LEU A 61 -27.86 -2.93 -7.83
CA LEU A 61 -26.70 -2.83 -8.70
C LEU A 61 -26.60 -3.96 -9.75
N GLY A 62 -27.18 -5.11 -9.51
CA GLY A 62 -27.16 -6.25 -10.44
C GLY A 62 -27.66 -5.91 -11.85
N PRO A 63 -28.80 -5.19 -12.01
CA PRO A 63 -29.26 -4.75 -13.32
C PRO A 63 -28.30 -3.77 -14.01
N ARG A 64 -27.52 -2.98 -13.27
CA ARG A 64 -26.48 -2.09 -13.83
C ARG A 64 -25.30 -2.94 -14.33
N ALA A 65 -24.84 -3.92 -13.55
CA ALA A 65 -23.78 -4.84 -13.94
C ALA A 65 -24.15 -5.68 -15.19
N ALA A 66 -25.42 -6.11 -15.29
CA ALA A 66 -25.92 -6.83 -16.46
C ALA A 66 -25.93 -5.99 -17.75
N ARG A 67 -26.06 -4.68 -17.63
CA ARG A 67 -26.06 -3.74 -18.78
C ARG A 67 -24.67 -3.20 -19.12
N ALA A 68 -23.65 -3.44 -18.27
CA ALA A 68 -22.30 -3.01 -18.55
C ALA A 68 -21.80 -3.60 -19.87
N GLN A 69 -21.17 -2.78 -20.70
CA GLN A 69 -20.67 -3.15 -22.02
C GLN A 69 -19.14 -3.27 -22.05
N SER A 70 -18.46 -2.88 -20.95
CA SER A 70 -17.02 -2.93 -20.78
C SER A 70 -16.63 -3.32 -19.37
N ASP A 71 -15.40 -3.83 -19.21
CA ASP A 71 -14.84 -4.07 -17.88
C ASP A 71 -14.70 -2.78 -17.05
N GLY A 72 -14.50 -1.63 -17.70
CA GLY A 72 -14.49 -0.33 -17.03
C GLY A 72 -15.82 -0.02 -16.36
N GLU A 73 -16.92 -0.09 -17.10
CA GLU A 73 -18.28 0.12 -16.57
C GLU A 73 -18.64 -0.88 -15.46
N LEU A 74 -18.26 -2.16 -15.65
CA LEU A 74 -18.47 -3.19 -14.64
C LEU A 74 -17.70 -2.88 -13.35
N ARG A 75 -16.43 -2.49 -13.49
CA ARG A 75 -15.58 -2.12 -12.33
C ARG A 75 -16.16 -0.96 -11.54
N ASP A 76 -16.76 0.02 -12.22
CA ASP A 76 -17.42 1.14 -11.54
C ASP A 76 -18.65 0.66 -10.73
N VAL A 77 -19.43 -0.27 -11.26
CA VAL A 77 -20.55 -0.88 -10.53
C VAL A 77 -20.06 -1.70 -9.33
N ILE A 78 -18.98 -2.47 -9.50
CA ILE A 78 -18.41 -3.25 -8.38
C ILE A 78 -17.81 -2.30 -7.33
N ARG A 79 -17.13 -1.23 -7.71
CA ARG A 79 -16.61 -0.23 -6.75
C ARG A 79 -17.73 0.45 -5.96
N ASP A 80 -18.85 0.77 -6.61
CA ASP A 80 -20.05 1.29 -5.94
C ASP A 80 -20.56 0.27 -4.88
N MET A 81 -20.66 -1.01 -5.26
CA MET A 81 -21.03 -2.09 -4.35
C MET A 81 -20.09 -2.17 -3.14
N LEU A 82 -18.76 -2.18 -3.38
CA LEU A 82 -17.75 -2.25 -2.32
C LEU A 82 -17.81 -1.03 -1.39
N GLY A 83 -18.02 0.16 -1.96
CA GLY A 83 -18.11 1.42 -1.21
C GLY A 83 -19.26 1.46 -0.21
N ARG A 84 -20.35 0.67 -0.44
CA ARG A 84 -21.49 0.61 0.49
C ARG A 84 -21.11 0.07 1.87
N LEU A 85 -20.07 -0.77 1.96
CA LEU A 85 -19.60 -1.33 3.22
C LEU A 85 -18.94 -0.29 4.15
N GLY A 86 -18.39 0.80 3.60
CA GLY A 86 -17.75 1.86 4.38
C GLY A 86 -16.53 1.40 5.17
N LEU A 87 -15.88 0.32 4.75
CA LEU A 87 -14.74 -0.32 5.40
C LEU A 87 -13.52 -0.35 4.47
N SER A 88 -12.33 -0.49 5.04
CA SER A 88 -11.10 -0.69 4.28
C SER A 88 -10.98 -2.10 3.70
N HIS A 89 -9.97 -2.34 2.86
CA HIS A 89 -9.67 -3.65 2.28
C HIS A 89 -10.82 -4.29 1.47
N PHE A 90 -11.68 -3.45 0.88
CA PHE A 90 -12.62 -3.82 -0.17
C PHE A 90 -12.27 -3.05 -1.44
N ALA A 91 -11.55 -3.70 -2.36
CA ALA A 91 -11.04 -3.06 -3.57
C ALA A 91 -10.97 -4.04 -4.74
N LEU A 92 -10.85 -3.49 -5.95
CA LEU A 92 -10.72 -4.25 -7.18
C LEU A 92 -9.41 -3.88 -7.88
N ILE A 93 -8.56 -4.88 -8.14
CA ILE A 93 -7.35 -4.76 -8.95
C ILE A 93 -7.68 -5.23 -10.37
N PRO A 94 -7.59 -4.36 -11.39
CA PRO A 94 -7.84 -4.72 -12.78
C PRO A 94 -6.86 -5.76 -13.31
N SER A 95 -7.33 -6.66 -14.18
CA SER A 95 -6.52 -7.74 -14.78
C SER A 95 -5.53 -7.30 -15.86
N GLY A 96 -5.51 -6.03 -16.23
CA GLY A 96 -4.65 -5.51 -17.32
C GLY A 96 -5.04 -5.94 -18.71
N ARG A 97 -6.20 -6.57 -18.92
CA ARG A 97 -6.66 -7.09 -20.23
C ARG A 97 -7.51 -6.10 -21.03
N ASP A 98 -7.74 -4.90 -20.52
CA ASP A 98 -8.58 -3.91 -21.20
C ASP A 98 -7.87 -3.19 -22.33
N ASN A 99 -8.44 -3.31 -23.52
CA ASN A 99 -8.07 -2.56 -24.73
C ASN A 99 -8.59 -1.11 -24.70
N GLY A 100 -8.44 -0.36 -23.61
CA GLY A 100 -8.98 1.00 -23.66
C GLY A 100 -8.77 1.93 -22.45
N ALA A 101 -8.61 1.42 -21.28
CA ALA A 101 -8.14 2.23 -20.15
C ALA A 101 -6.98 1.46 -19.51
N ALA A 102 -5.79 2.03 -19.56
CA ALA A 102 -4.63 1.42 -18.97
C ALA A 102 -4.96 1.08 -17.50
N ALA A 103 -5.11 -0.25 -17.20
CA ALA A 103 -4.74 -0.70 -15.87
C ALA A 103 -3.41 0.00 -15.56
N PRO A 104 -3.10 0.35 -14.33
CA PRO A 104 -1.74 0.70 -14.00
C PRO A 104 -0.91 -0.54 -14.31
N VAL A 105 -0.44 -0.65 -15.54
CA VAL A 105 0.69 -1.47 -15.88
C VAL A 105 1.74 -0.93 -14.94
N ASP A 106 2.30 -1.78 -14.07
CA ASP A 106 3.54 -1.45 -13.41
C ASP A 106 4.54 -1.17 -14.53
N LEU A 107 4.62 0.10 -14.91
CA LEU A 107 5.49 0.57 -15.97
C LEU A 107 6.94 0.65 -15.46
N GLY A 108 7.15 0.21 -14.20
CA GLY A 108 8.45 0.06 -13.55
C GLY A 108 9.23 1.35 -13.36
N GLY A 109 8.63 2.49 -13.67
CA GLY A 109 9.29 3.79 -13.57
C GLY A 109 8.67 4.70 -12.51
N ASP A 110 9.52 5.21 -11.61
CA ASP A 110 9.19 6.11 -10.52
C ASP A 110 10.15 7.30 -10.52
N PRO A 111 9.71 8.54 -10.24
CA PRO A 111 10.60 9.69 -10.16
C PRO A 111 11.53 9.65 -8.93
N GLY A 112 11.24 8.82 -7.92
CA GLY A 112 12.10 8.62 -6.77
C GLY A 112 11.93 9.66 -5.67
N PHE A 113 10.70 10.05 -5.34
CA PHE A 113 10.40 10.84 -4.16
C PHE A 113 9.03 10.48 -3.59
N ASP A 114 8.85 10.69 -2.30
CA ASP A 114 7.60 10.45 -1.60
C ASP A 114 6.98 11.76 -1.10
N VAL A 115 5.66 11.81 -1.01
CA VAL A 115 4.92 12.99 -0.59
C VAL A 115 3.92 12.70 0.53
N ARG A 116 3.69 13.70 1.38
CA ARG A 116 2.65 13.64 2.42
C ARG A 116 1.84 14.93 2.43
N LEU A 117 0.57 14.79 2.69
CA LEU A 117 -0.32 15.92 2.91
C LEU A 117 -0.08 16.49 4.32
N ALA A 118 0.22 17.78 4.41
CA ALA A 118 0.35 18.55 5.64
C ALA A 118 -0.61 19.75 5.56
N GLY A 119 -1.75 19.67 6.25
CA GLY A 119 -2.85 20.61 6.03
C GLY A 119 -3.36 20.56 4.60
N SER A 120 -3.19 21.63 3.83
CA SER A 120 -3.52 21.72 2.40
C SER A 120 -2.30 21.60 1.48
N GLU A 121 -1.11 21.38 2.01
CA GLU A 121 0.14 21.32 1.26
C GLU A 121 0.59 19.87 1.04
N LEU A 122 0.99 19.53 -0.18
CA LEU A 122 1.59 18.24 -0.49
C LEU A 122 3.11 18.40 -0.47
N LEU A 123 3.74 17.91 0.59
CA LEU A 123 5.17 18.11 0.85
C LEU A 123 5.97 16.86 0.43
N VAL A 124 7.08 17.09 -0.25
CA VAL A 124 8.12 16.06 -0.44
C VAL A 124 8.71 15.72 0.92
N THR A 125 8.60 14.47 1.34
CA THR A 125 9.12 14.02 2.64
C THR A 125 10.39 13.19 2.52
N GLU A 126 10.55 12.53 1.38
CA GLU A 126 11.71 11.68 1.10
C GLU A 126 12.09 11.77 -0.37
N VAL A 127 13.38 11.65 -0.64
CA VAL A 127 13.92 11.61 -2.01
C VAL A 127 14.93 10.46 -2.06
N ASP A 128 14.70 9.50 -2.96
CA ASP A 128 15.65 8.42 -3.23
C ASP A 128 16.94 9.02 -3.83
N PRO A 129 18.10 8.84 -3.20
CA PRO A 129 19.35 9.40 -3.68
C PRO A 129 19.73 8.93 -5.09
N ASN A 130 19.22 7.78 -5.53
CA ASN A 130 19.45 7.22 -6.85
C ASN A 130 18.30 7.53 -7.84
N GLY A 131 17.22 8.17 -7.37
CA GLY A 131 16.04 8.52 -8.16
C GLY A 131 16.27 9.68 -9.13
N GLY A 132 15.37 9.84 -10.08
CA GLY A 132 15.37 10.97 -11.01
C GLY A 132 15.16 12.31 -10.32
N ALA A 133 14.35 12.34 -9.25
CA ALA A 133 14.11 13.55 -8.46
C ALA A 133 15.40 14.07 -7.78
N ALA A 134 16.20 13.19 -7.19
CA ALA A 134 17.49 13.57 -6.63
C ALA A 134 18.44 14.15 -7.71
N ALA A 135 18.49 13.50 -8.87
CA ALA A 135 19.29 13.97 -9.99
C ALA A 135 18.82 15.34 -10.51
N ALA A 136 17.52 15.63 -10.44
CA ALA A 136 16.93 16.91 -10.80
C ALA A 136 17.04 17.98 -9.68
N GLY A 137 17.54 17.61 -8.49
CA GLY A 137 17.76 18.53 -7.37
C GLY A 137 16.55 18.73 -6.46
N VAL A 138 15.53 17.90 -6.54
CA VAL A 138 14.38 17.90 -5.61
C VAL A 138 14.85 17.60 -4.20
N ARG A 139 14.25 18.24 -3.20
CA ARG A 139 14.62 18.09 -1.79
C ARG A 139 13.38 17.92 -0.89
N PRO A 140 13.52 17.25 0.26
CA PRO A 140 12.50 17.26 1.28
C PRO A 140 12.10 18.69 1.69
N GLY A 141 10.82 18.89 2.00
CA GLY A 141 10.23 20.18 2.33
C GLY A 141 9.76 20.99 1.13
N TRP A 142 10.10 20.60 -0.10
CA TRP A 142 9.49 21.22 -1.28
C TRP A 142 8.02 20.86 -1.36
N ARG A 143 7.18 21.82 -1.77
CA ARG A 143 5.76 21.61 -1.98
C ARG A 143 5.50 21.27 -3.43
N LEU A 144 4.87 20.15 -3.71
CA LEU A 144 4.44 19.77 -5.05
C LEU A 144 3.21 20.59 -5.45
N LEU A 145 3.29 21.32 -6.57
CA LEU A 145 2.25 22.21 -7.06
C LEU A 145 1.49 21.64 -8.25
N SER A 146 2.17 20.92 -9.17
CA SER A 146 1.51 20.25 -10.29
C SER A 146 2.30 19.04 -10.78
N ILE A 147 1.61 18.11 -11.42
CA ILE A 147 2.14 16.92 -12.09
C ILE A 147 1.62 16.92 -13.52
N ASP A 148 2.51 16.90 -14.51
CA ASP A 148 2.18 16.90 -15.94
C ASP A 148 1.14 17.99 -16.31
N GLY A 149 1.37 19.21 -15.80
CA GLY A 149 0.50 20.36 -15.99
C GLY A 149 -0.78 20.36 -15.15
N MET A 150 -1.15 19.27 -14.46
CA MET A 150 -2.32 19.22 -13.60
C MET A 150 -2.02 19.78 -12.21
N PRO A 151 -2.66 20.84 -11.77
CA PRO A 151 -2.44 21.43 -10.45
C PRO A 151 -2.91 20.50 -9.32
N ILE A 152 -2.15 20.43 -8.23
CA ILE A 152 -2.51 19.60 -7.05
C ILE A 152 -3.82 20.03 -6.41
N TYR A 153 -4.15 21.33 -6.40
CA TYR A 153 -5.42 21.79 -5.84
C TYR A 153 -6.65 21.21 -6.57
N GLU A 154 -6.54 20.92 -7.87
CA GLU A 154 -7.61 20.24 -8.61
C GLU A 154 -7.80 18.79 -8.18
N LEU A 155 -6.72 18.10 -7.79
CA LEU A 155 -6.82 16.77 -7.21
C LEU A 155 -7.49 16.81 -5.84
N LEU A 156 -7.10 17.77 -5.00
CA LEU A 156 -7.69 17.99 -3.67
C LEU A 156 -9.17 18.31 -3.74
N SER A 157 -9.59 19.14 -4.73
CA SER A 157 -11.00 19.53 -4.91
C SER A 157 -11.92 18.38 -5.36
N ARG A 158 -11.37 17.30 -5.87
CA ARG A 158 -12.16 16.12 -6.27
C ARG A 158 -12.59 15.25 -5.09
N LEU A 159 -11.95 15.44 -3.93
CA LEU A 159 -12.28 14.68 -2.73
C LEU A 159 -13.52 15.26 -2.04
N PRO A 160 -14.48 14.40 -1.61
CA PRO A 160 -15.64 14.86 -0.87
C PRO A 160 -15.24 15.61 0.41
N GLU A 161 -15.92 16.71 0.70
CA GLU A 161 -15.70 17.48 1.94
C GLU A 161 -16.00 16.65 3.19
N THR A 162 -16.92 15.69 3.09
CA THR A 162 -17.30 14.76 4.16
C THR A 162 -16.27 13.66 4.41
N MET A 163 -15.25 13.56 3.56
CA MET A 163 -14.19 12.55 3.74
C MET A 163 -13.35 12.86 4.98
N SER A 164 -13.11 11.87 5.82
CA SER A 164 -12.23 12.03 7.00
C SER A 164 -10.81 12.40 6.58
N ASP A 165 -10.10 13.16 7.40
CA ASP A 165 -8.72 13.59 7.11
C ASP A 165 -7.79 12.39 6.82
N ARG A 166 -7.95 11.27 7.53
CA ARG A 166 -7.15 10.05 7.29
C ARG A 166 -7.37 9.48 5.89
N LEU A 167 -8.62 9.31 5.47
CA LEU A 167 -8.93 8.84 4.12
C LEU A 167 -8.46 9.84 3.07
N ARG A 168 -8.55 11.14 3.35
CA ARG A 168 -8.03 12.20 2.48
C ARG A 168 -6.53 12.06 2.23
N HIS A 169 -5.72 11.77 3.26
CA HIS A 169 -4.29 11.53 3.10
C HIS A 169 -4.02 10.35 2.15
N VAL A 170 -4.72 9.24 2.34
CA VAL A 170 -4.55 8.03 1.53
C VAL A 170 -4.98 8.27 0.07
N GLU A 171 -6.16 8.87 -0.13
CA GLU A 171 -6.68 9.09 -1.47
C GLU A 171 -5.82 10.06 -2.28
N ILE A 172 -5.35 11.15 -1.67
CA ILE A 172 -4.46 12.10 -2.33
C ILE A 172 -3.13 11.46 -2.69
N TRP A 173 -2.54 10.72 -1.76
CA TRP A 173 -1.31 9.99 -2.02
C TRP A 173 -1.49 9.02 -3.21
N ARG A 174 -2.55 8.22 -3.22
CA ARG A 174 -2.85 7.29 -4.32
C ARG A 174 -3.05 7.98 -5.66
N MET A 175 -3.77 9.11 -5.69
CA MET A 175 -3.98 9.90 -6.90
C MET A 175 -2.68 10.49 -7.43
N VAL A 176 -1.77 10.88 -6.57
CA VAL A 176 -0.45 11.43 -6.90
C VAL A 176 0.46 10.32 -7.40
N GLU A 177 0.59 9.21 -6.66
CA GLU A 177 1.38 8.05 -7.06
C GLU A 177 1.00 7.52 -8.44
N THR A 178 -0.30 7.40 -8.72
CA THR A 178 -0.78 6.96 -10.03
C THR A 178 -0.31 7.86 -11.18
N ARG A 179 -0.08 9.16 -10.93
CA ARG A 179 0.39 10.12 -11.93
C ARG A 179 1.90 10.23 -12.02
N LEU A 180 2.56 10.03 -10.90
CA LEU A 180 4.03 10.03 -10.85
C LEU A 180 4.61 8.82 -11.57
N ARG A 181 3.99 7.65 -11.42
CA ARG A 181 4.43 6.41 -12.07
C ARG A 181 4.21 6.44 -13.58
N GLY A 182 5.07 5.74 -14.30
CA GLY A 182 5.00 5.64 -15.76
C GLY A 182 6.08 4.72 -16.34
N PRO A 183 6.24 4.67 -17.68
CA PRO A 183 7.29 3.87 -18.30
C PRO A 183 8.67 4.26 -17.78
N GLN A 184 9.49 3.26 -17.45
CA GLN A 184 10.89 3.49 -17.09
C GLN A 184 11.61 4.27 -18.21
N GLY A 185 12.41 5.26 -17.83
CA GLY A 185 13.11 6.17 -18.75
C GLY A 185 12.25 7.30 -19.32
N SER A 186 10.92 7.28 -19.06
CA SER A 186 10.06 8.41 -19.44
C SER A 186 10.26 9.60 -18.49
N GLN A 187 9.79 10.77 -18.91
CA GLN A 187 9.93 12.01 -18.16
C GLN A 187 8.55 12.48 -17.66
N VAL A 188 8.53 13.13 -16.50
CA VAL A 188 7.35 13.79 -15.95
C VAL A 188 7.67 15.26 -15.63
N PRO A 189 6.93 16.21 -16.23
CA PRO A 189 7.00 17.62 -15.85
C PRO A 189 6.37 17.83 -14.46
N LEU A 190 7.13 18.43 -13.56
CA LEU A 190 6.71 18.71 -12.18
C LEU A 190 6.94 20.18 -11.86
N MET A 191 6.01 20.77 -11.10
CA MET A 191 6.18 22.11 -10.54
C MET A 191 6.23 22.01 -9.02
N PHE A 192 7.22 22.63 -8.44
CA PHE A 192 7.41 22.71 -6.99
C PHE A 192 7.46 24.15 -6.50
N ASP A 193 7.28 24.34 -5.22
CA ASP A 193 7.69 25.52 -4.45
C ASP A 193 8.80 25.07 -3.47
N ASP A 194 10.01 25.61 -3.66
CA ASP A 194 11.20 25.24 -2.90
C ASP A 194 11.31 25.93 -1.53
N GLY A 195 10.32 26.78 -1.20
CA GLY A 195 10.29 27.63 -0.01
C GLY A 195 10.69 29.07 -0.28
N VAL A 196 11.22 29.37 -1.46
CA VAL A 196 11.63 30.71 -1.92
C VAL A 196 10.89 31.10 -3.20
N ARG A 197 10.77 30.15 -4.14
CA ARG A 197 10.17 30.40 -5.47
C ARG A 197 9.56 29.12 -6.05
N GLY A 198 8.77 29.31 -7.10
CA GLY A 198 8.31 28.19 -7.94
C GLY A 198 9.46 27.64 -8.80
N VAL A 199 9.60 26.31 -8.87
CA VAL A 199 10.64 25.61 -9.63
C VAL A 199 9.99 24.56 -10.52
N GLY A 200 10.08 24.74 -11.84
CA GLY A 200 9.67 23.75 -12.84
C GLY A 200 10.82 22.81 -13.17
N LEU A 201 10.57 21.50 -13.10
CA LEU A 201 11.55 20.45 -13.39
C LEU A 201 10.93 19.41 -14.32
N VAL A 202 11.76 18.78 -15.14
CA VAL A 202 11.40 17.57 -15.89
C VAL A 202 12.19 16.43 -15.28
N VAL A 203 11.49 15.51 -14.64
CA VAL A 203 12.10 14.43 -13.84
C VAL A 203 12.00 13.12 -14.59
N GLU A 204 13.11 12.40 -14.69
CA GLU A 204 13.15 11.06 -15.27
C GLU A 204 12.52 10.04 -14.29
N ARG A 205 11.65 9.18 -14.80
CA ARG A 205 11.18 7.99 -14.09
C ARG A 205 12.23 6.89 -14.21
N ARG A 206 12.87 6.56 -13.12
CA ARG A 206 13.85 5.48 -13.03
C ARG A 206 13.23 4.19 -12.54
N ALA A 207 13.92 3.06 -12.72
CA ALA A 207 13.51 1.81 -12.12
C ALA A 207 13.41 1.96 -10.59
N GLU A 208 12.37 1.37 -10.00
CA GLU A 208 12.27 1.31 -8.55
C GLU A 208 13.47 0.57 -7.95
N THR A 209 14.00 1.10 -6.86
CA THR A 209 15.11 0.49 -6.12
C THR A 209 14.58 -0.54 -5.12
N GLY A 210 15.34 -1.62 -4.89
CA GLY A 210 15.01 -2.66 -3.93
C GLY A 210 15.04 -4.06 -4.53
N GLN A 211 14.76 -5.06 -3.70
CA GLN A 211 14.66 -6.44 -4.12
C GLN A 211 13.24 -6.72 -4.64
N PRO A 212 13.06 -7.15 -5.89
CA PRO A 212 11.75 -7.48 -6.42
C PRO A 212 11.16 -8.66 -5.67
N ALA A 213 9.90 -8.55 -5.25
CA ALA A 213 9.16 -9.58 -4.57
C ALA A 213 7.72 -9.66 -5.11
N THR A 214 7.24 -10.88 -5.33
CA THR A 214 5.87 -11.16 -5.78
C THR A 214 5.20 -12.14 -4.84
N VAL A 215 3.91 -11.94 -4.61
CA VAL A 215 3.08 -12.88 -3.83
C VAL A 215 1.76 -13.09 -4.59
N GLY A 216 1.53 -14.34 -5.00
CA GLY A 216 0.32 -14.71 -5.74
C GLY A 216 0.15 -13.90 -7.02
N ASN A 217 -1.02 -13.25 -7.15
CA ASN A 217 -1.38 -12.44 -8.32
C ASN A 217 -1.16 -10.92 -8.08
N LEU A 218 -0.44 -10.55 -7.02
CA LEU A 218 -0.13 -9.14 -6.77
C LEU A 218 0.95 -8.63 -7.75
N PRO A 219 0.94 -7.34 -8.07
CA PRO A 219 2.03 -6.70 -8.79
C PRO A 219 3.38 -6.92 -8.08
N THR A 220 4.46 -6.91 -8.83
CA THR A 220 5.81 -6.92 -8.26
C THR A 220 6.00 -5.69 -7.36
N MET A 221 6.45 -5.92 -6.13
CA MET A 221 6.81 -4.88 -5.19
C MET A 221 8.32 -4.92 -4.94
N TYR A 222 8.92 -3.76 -4.72
CA TYR A 222 10.35 -3.65 -4.49
C TYR A 222 10.62 -3.47 -2.99
N VAL A 223 11.17 -4.50 -2.37
CA VAL A 223 11.48 -4.53 -0.94
C VAL A 223 12.77 -3.77 -0.66
N ARG A 224 12.70 -2.84 0.27
CA ARG A 224 13.85 -2.11 0.82
C ARG A 224 13.89 -2.28 2.32
N VAL A 225 15.07 -2.56 2.86
CA VAL A 225 15.35 -2.54 4.29
C VAL A 225 16.61 -1.73 4.50
N ASP A 226 16.47 -0.63 5.21
CA ASP A 226 17.56 0.26 5.57
C ASP A 226 17.83 0.12 7.07
N ALA A 227 19.08 -0.09 7.44
CA ALA A 227 19.47 -0.22 8.83
C ALA A 227 20.77 0.55 9.10
N GLY A 228 20.84 1.19 10.24
CA GLY A 228 22.02 1.94 10.63
C GLY A 228 21.99 2.41 12.08
N GLU A 229 23.08 2.99 12.53
CA GLU A 229 23.19 3.54 13.87
C GLU A 229 23.05 5.06 13.88
N ARG A 230 22.55 5.58 14.98
CA ARG A 230 22.54 7.01 15.32
C ARG A 230 23.10 7.20 16.71
N ARG A 231 23.83 8.29 16.90
CA ARG A 231 24.33 8.70 18.23
C ARG A 231 23.42 9.76 18.81
N THR A 232 23.05 9.59 20.07
CA THR A 232 22.32 10.63 20.82
C THR A 232 23.29 11.67 21.39
N PRO A 233 22.82 12.84 21.80
CA PRO A 233 23.67 13.84 22.44
C PRO A 233 24.44 13.36 23.69
N ARG A 234 23.90 12.36 24.41
CA ARG A 234 24.57 11.77 25.59
C ARG A 234 25.47 10.58 25.25
N GLY A 235 25.60 10.27 23.95
CA GLY A 235 26.49 9.22 23.44
C GLY A 235 25.88 7.85 23.31
N ALA A 236 24.57 7.66 23.61
CA ALA A 236 23.90 6.38 23.39
C ALA A 236 23.90 6.00 21.90
N THR A 237 24.10 4.71 21.62
CA THR A 237 24.01 4.16 20.27
C THR A 237 22.58 3.64 20.05
N VAL A 238 21.91 4.15 19.04
CA VAL A 238 20.53 3.76 18.71
C VAL A 238 20.50 3.14 17.31
N GLY A 239 20.03 1.88 17.23
CA GLY A 239 19.76 1.22 15.96
C GLY A 239 18.47 1.78 15.33
N VAL A 240 18.50 2.09 14.04
CA VAL A 240 17.31 2.48 13.28
C VAL A 240 17.13 1.49 12.15
N ILE A 241 15.97 0.85 12.08
CA ILE A 241 15.61 -0.11 11.04
C ILE A 241 14.33 0.40 10.36
N ARG A 242 14.40 0.57 9.05
CA ARG A 242 13.27 0.97 8.21
C ARG A 242 13.04 -0.07 7.12
N PHE A 243 11.79 -0.37 6.82
CA PHE A 243 11.41 -1.15 5.65
C PHE A 243 10.07 -0.67 5.09
N ASN A 244 9.89 -0.83 3.79
CA ASN A 244 8.80 -0.17 3.07
C ASN A 244 7.54 -1.02 2.88
N VAL A 245 7.60 -2.35 3.09
CA VAL A 245 6.45 -3.25 2.88
C VAL A 245 6.68 -4.57 3.62
N TRP A 246 5.61 -5.22 4.10
CA TRP A 246 5.69 -6.52 4.79
C TRP A 246 5.67 -7.67 3.78
N MET A 247 6.85 -8.06 3.28
CA MET A 247 7.05 -9.14 2.32
C MET A 247 8.08 -10.14 2.85
N PRO A 248 8.03 -11.43 2.46
CA PRO A 248 8.95 -12.45 2.98
C PRO A 248 10.42 -12.09 2.85
N ALA A 249 10.81 -11.35 1.81
CA ALA A 249 12.18 -10.88 1.61
C ALA A 249 12.67 -9.92 2.71
N VAL A 250 11.78 -9.32 3.52
CA VAL A 250 12.16 -8.49 4.68
C VAL A 250 12.74 -9.33 5.82
N ASP A 251 12.22 -10.56 6.06
CA ASP A 251 12.57 -11.34 7.27
C ASP A 251 14.09 -11.54 7.43
N PRO A 252 14.84 -12.07 6.44
CA PRO A 252 16.28 -12.24 6.58
C PRO A 252 17.03 -10.90 6.72
N LEU A 253 16.63 -9.86 5.99
CA LEU A 253 17.27 -8.55 6.06
C LEU A 253 17.05 -7.87 7.41
N PHE A 254 15.85 -8.02 7.97
CA PHE A 254 15.51 -7.50 9.30
C PHE A 254 16.27 -8.28 10.40
N GLN A 255 16.37 -9.61 10.26
CA GLN A 255 17.17 -10.44 11.18
C GLN A 255 18.64 -10.02 11.18
N ASP A 256 19.24 -9.84 10.01
CA ASP A 256 20.62 -9.36 9.88
C ASP A 256 20.83 -7.99 10.52
N ALA A 257 19.84 -7.09 10.36
CA ALA A 257 19.87 -5.76 10.98
C ALA A 257 19.81 -5.87 12.52
N ILE A 258 18.88 -6.64 13.06
CA ILE A 258 18.76 -6.86 14.51
C ILE A 258 20.04 -7.50 15.07
N ASP A 259 20.64 -8.47 14.37
CA ASP A 259 21.86 -9.14 14.84
C ASP A 259 23.03 -8.16 14.98
N LYS A 260 23.14 -7.19 14.08
CA LYS A 260 24.14 -6.12 14.16
C LYS A 260 23.85 -5.10 15.27
N LEU A 261 22.58 -4.88 15.59
CA LEU A 261 22.12 -3.84 16.51
C LEU A 261 21.75 -4.36 17.91
N ARG A 262 22.03 -5.64 18.23
CA ARG A 262 21.66 -6.26 19.53
C ARG A 262 22.24 -5.56 20.73
N THR A 263 23.40 -4.92 20.60
CA THR A 263 24.10 -4.21 21.67
C THR A 263 23.79 -2.71 21.71
N ALA A 264 22.89 -2.26 20.86
CA ALA A 264 22.46 -0.84 20.87
C ALA A 264 21.72 -0.51 22.16
N ASP A 265 21.83 0.73 22.64
CA ASP A 265 21.16 1.23 23.83
C ASP A 265 19.64 1.40 23.59
N GLY A 266 19.20 1.46 22.34
CA GLY A 266 17.80 1.49 21.91
C GLY A 266 17.65 1.08 20.45
N ILE A 267 16.44 0.64 20.07
CA ILE A 267 16.10 0.37 18.67
C ILE A 267 14.87 1.19 18.27
N ILE A 268 14.93 1.74 17.07
CA ILE A 268 13.81 2.42 16.40
C ILE A 268 13.42 1.59 15.19
N VAL A 269 12.14 1.20 15.09
CA VAL A 269 11.54 0.63 13.88
C VAL A 269 10.75 1.72 13.18
N ASP A 270 11.21 2.16 12.00
CA ASP A 270 10.55 3.22 11.23
C ASP A 270 9.59 2.60 10.21
N LEU A 271 8.29 2.73 10.48
CA LEU A 271 7.19 2.27 9.64
C LEU A 271 6.48 3.41 8.90
N ARG A 272 7.03 4.61 8.91
CA ARG A 272 6.47 5.73 8.16
C ARG A 272 6.46 5.41 6.67
N GLY A 273 5.32 5.61 6.01
CA GLY A 273 5.12 5.27 4.61
C GLY A 273 4.97 3.77 4.31
N ASN A 274 4.97 2.90 5.30
CA ASN A 274 4.79 1.47 5.10
C ASN A 274 3.29 1.10 5.11
N PRO A 275 2.67 0.80 3.95
CA PRO A 275 1.23 0.55 3.86
C PRO A 275 0.80 -0.83 4.36
N GLY A 276 1.75 -1.64 4.87
CA GLY A 276 1.46 -3.00 5.32
C GLY A 276 1.97 -4.07 4.36
N GLY A 277 1.21 -5.14 4.23
CA GLY A 277 1.51 -6.34 3.44
C GLY A 277 1.07 -7.61 4.16
N LEU A 278 1.91 -8.64 4.18
CA LEU A 278 1.57 -9.94 4.77
C LEU A 278 1.51 -9.89 6.30
N ALA A 279 0.29 -9.91 6.86
CA ALA A 279 0.07 -9.83 8.30
C ALA A 279 0.75 -10.95 9.10
N ALA A 280 0.93 -12.15 8.53
CA ALA A 280 1.61 -13.25 9.21
C ALA A 280 3.06 -12.91 9.62
N MET A 281 3.71 -11.97 8.93
CA MET A 281 5.08 -11.58 9.24
C MET A 281 5.23 -10.82 10.56
N ILE A 282 4.16 -10.19 11.06
CA ILE A 282 4.20 -9.49 12.35
C ILE A 282 4.60 -10.43 13.49
N MET A 283 4.23 -11.71 13.41
CA MET A 283 4.58 -12.71 14.41
C MET A 283 6.09 -13.00 14.46
N GLY A 284 6.75 -13.02 13.30
CA GLY A 284 8.20 -13.22 13.20
C GLY A 284 8.99 -12.00 13.63
N ILE A 285 8.62 -10.83 13.10
CA ILE A 285 9.30 -9.56 13.40
C ILE A 285 9.17 -9.19 14.89
N SER A 286 7.98 -9.35 15.49
CA SER A 286 7.79 -9.11 16.92
C SER A 286 8.59 -10.07 17.80
N GLY A 287 8.88 -11.28 17.30
CA GLY A 287 9.70 -12.27 18.00
C GLY A 287 11.15 -11.84 18.26
N HIS A 288 11.66 -10.81 17.54
CA HIS A 288 12.97 -10.22 17.84
C HIS A 288 12.96 -9.35 19.11
N PHE A 289 11.77 -8.98 19.61
CA PHE A 289 11.59 -8.05 20.74
C PHE A 289 10.85 -8.68 21.93
N LEU A 290 10.32 -9.89 21.80
CA LEU A 290 9.53 -10.59 22.81
C LEU A 290 10.10 -11.97 23.08
N ARG A 291 10.36 -12.30 24.36
CA ARG A 291 10.98 -13.58 24.76
C ARG A 291 9.98 -14.74 24.79
N GLU A 292 8.70 -14.42 24.89
CA GLU A 292 7.62 -15.38 25.03
C GLU A 292 6.63 -15.24 23.90
N ARG A 293 5.84 -16.29 23.65
CA ARG A 293 4.74 -16.26 22.69
C ARG A 293 3.60 -15.39 23.22
N THR A 294 3.79 -14.06 23.13
CA THR A 294 2.87 -13.07 23.64
C THR A 294 1.87 -12.66 22.54
N PRO A 295 0.55 -12.65 22.80
CA PRO A 295 -0.45 -12.18 21.85
C PRO A 295 -0.31 -10.68 21.59
N LEU A 296 -0.14 -10.28 20.33
CA LEU A 296 -0.17 -8.90 19.87
C LEU A 296 -1.61 -8.41 19.68
N GLY A 297 -2.49 -9.35 19.31
CA GLY A 297 -3.88 -9.09 19.04
C GLY A 297 -4.60 -10.32 18.52
N THR A 298 -5.88 -10.13 18.20
CA THR A 298 -6.76 -11.16 17.69
C THR A 298 -7.41 -10.70 16.39
N MET A 299 -7.31 -11.50 15.36
CA MET A 299 -8.11 -11.38 14.15
C MET A 299 -9.44 -12.09 14.38
N LYS A 300 -10.52 -11.35 14.49
CA LYS A 300 -11.89 -11.86 14.61
C LYS A 300 -12.42 -12.11 13.22
N THR A 301 -12.68 -13.36 12.90
CA THR A 301 -13.34 -13.77 11.65
C THR A 301 -14.80 -14.14 11.91
N ARG A 302 -15.52 -14.47 10.86
CA ARG A 302 -16.92 -14.94 10.98
C ARG A 302 -17.05 -16.17 11.86
N ASP A 303 -16.13 -17.11 11.76
CA ASP A 303 -16.25 -18.45 12.31
C ASP A 303 -15.31 -18.72 13.48
N ALA A 304 -14.24 -17.93 13.64
CA ALA A 304 -13.20 -18.16 14.64
C ALA A 304 -12.38 -16.91 14.96
N ASP A 305 -11.79 -16.92 16.14
CA ASP A 305 -10.80 -15.93 16.57
C ASP A 305 -9.38 -16.49 16.36
N LEU A 306 -8.58 -15.82 15.55
CA LEU A 306 -7.20 -16.18 15.29
C LEU A 306 -6.24 -15.25 16.05
N ARG A 307 -5.48 -15.81 17.00
CA ARG A 307 -4.52 -15.05 17.79
C ARG A 307 -3.23 -14.83 17.02
N PHE A 308 -2.86 -13.58 16.84
CA PHE A 308 -1.55 -13.18 16.34
C PHE A 308 -0.60 -13.03 17.52
N ALA A 309 0.28 -14.01 17.72
CA ALA A 309 1.24 -14.00 18.82
C ALA A 309 2.67 -13.95 18.31
N ALA A 310 3.54 -13.25 19.02
CA ALA A 310 4.96 -13.23 18.72
C ALA A 310 5.53 -14.66 18.66
N ASN A 311 6.41 -14.88 17.69
CA ASN A 311 7.20 -16.10 17.59
C ASN A 311 8.65 -15.78 17.97
N PRO A 312 9.08 -16.04 19.23
CA PRO A 312 10.39 -15.62 19.72
C PRO A 312 11.54 -16.09 18.83
N ARG A 313 12.40 -15.16 18.44
CA ARG A 313 13.60 -15.43 17.63
C ARG A 313 14.80 -15.71 18.53
N LEU A 314 14.99 -16.97 18.87
CA LEU A 314 16.04 -17.45 19.81
C LEU A 314 17.33 -17.90 19.10
N VAL A 315 17.38 -17.73 17.78
CA VAL A 315 18.54 -18.08 16.95
C VAL A 315 18.79 -16.95 15.97
N ASN A 316 20.06 -16.53 15.84
CA ASN A 316 20.48 -15.50 14.88
C ASN A 316 20.67 -16.10 13.46
N ALA A 317 21.00 -15.26 12.48
CA ALA A 317 21.25 -15.67 11.10
C ALA A 317 22.42 -16.69 10.97
N ALA A 318 23.38 -16.69 11.90
CA ALA A 318 24.49 -17.63 11.95
C ALA A 318 24.17 -18.96 12.66
N GLY A 319 22.91 -19.18 13.08
CA GLY A 319 22.50 -20.39 13.80
C GLY A 319 22.87 -20.41 15.29
N GLN A 320 23.35 -19.29 15.83
CA GLN A 320 23.75 -19.21 17.23
C GLN A 320 22.55 -18.83 18.11
N ARG A 321 22.50 -19.37 19.32
CA ARG A 321 21.47 -19.00 20.29
C ARG A 321 21.62 -17.55 20.73
N VAL A 322 20.52 -16.81 20.70
CA VAL A 322 20.45 -15.41 21.09
C VAL A 322 19.19 -15.15 21.89
N GLU A 323 19.17 -14.03 22.60
CA GLU A 323 17.97 -13.54 23.27
C GLU A 323 17.32 -12.43 22.42
N PRO A 324 15.99 -12.36 22.39
CA PRO A 324 15.31 -11.21 21.81
C PRO A 324 15.76 -9.90 22.45
N TYR A 325 15.79 -8.84 21.66
CA TYR A 325 16.20 -7.52 22.16
C TYR A 325 15.25 -7.00 23.25
N ALA A 326 15.76 -6.75 24.44
CA ALA A 326 14.98 -6.34 25.61
C ALA A 326 15.08 -4.83 25.92
N GLY A 327 15.96 -4.08 25.25
CA GLY A 327 16.16 -2.66 25.47
C GLY A 327 14.98 -1.79 24.97
N PRO A 328 15.08 -0.46 25.16
CA PRO A 328 14.07 0.49 24.69
C PRO A 328 13.76 0.33 23.20
N LEU A 329 12.47 0.27 22.88
CA LEU A 329 11.97 0.15 21.50
C LEU A 329 11.02 1.30 21.19
N ALA A 330 11.35 2.08 20.16
CA ALA A 330 10.46 3.07 19.58
C ALA A 330 9.95 2.62 18.21
N ILE A 331 8.73 2.99 17.87
CA ILE A 331 8.14 2.77 16.54
C ILE A 331 7.72 4.11 15.98
N LEU A 332 8.15 4.44 14.76
CA LEU A 332 7.74 5.65 14.08
C LEU A 332 6.61 5.32 13.11
N VAL A 333 5.54 6.13 13.16
CA VAL A 333 4.36 5.98 12.31
C VAL A 333 3.95 7.32 11.69
N ASP A 334 3.29 7.26 10.53
CA ASP A 334 2.69 8.43 9.87
C ASP A 334 1.31 8.09 9.29
N ALA A 335 0.66 9.06 8.65
CA ALA A 335 -0.65 8.87 8.03
C ALA A 335 -0.67 7.80 6.91
N MET A 336 0.50 7.36 6.43
CA MET A 336 0.65 6.31 5.42
C MET A 336 1.12 4.97 6.01
N THR A 337 1.24 4.86 7.33
CA THR A 337 1.44 3.59 8.03
C THR A 337 0.12 2.83 8.07
N GLY A 338 0.04 1.63 7.45
CA GLY A 338 -1.24 0.92 7.29
C GLY A 338 -1.17 -0.59 7.55
N SER A 339 -2.32 -1.23 7.73
CA SER A 339 -2.53 -2.67 7.73
C SER A 339 -1.58 -3.43 8.68
N ALA A 340 -0.73 -4.33 8.19
CA ALA A 340 0.21 -5.11 9.00
C ALA A 340 1.12 -4.22 9.87
N SER A 341 1.49 -3.01 9.37
CA SER A 341 2.26 -2.03 10.16
C SER A 341 1.47 -1.53 11.37
N GLU A 342 0.15 -1.31 11.19
CA GLU A 342 -0.73 -0.90 12.31
C GLU A 342 -0.91 -2.03 13.31
N CYS A 343 -1.12 -3.27 12.82
CA CYS A 343 -1.27 -4.44 13.69
C CYS A 343 0.00 -4.68 14.52
N PHE A 344 1.18 -4.49 13.93
CA PHE A 344 2.46 -4.59 14.65
C PHE A 344 2.63 -3.43 15.64
N ALA A 345 2.53 -2.18 15.18
CA ALA A 345 2.75 -1.02 16.03
C ALA A 345 1.73 -0.96 17.18
N GLY A 346 0.44 -1.13 16.89
CA GLY A 346 -0.62 -1.14 17.89
C GLY A 346 -0.52 -2.33 18.86
N GLY A 347 -0.15 -3.52 18.36
CA GLY A 347 0.08 -4.68 19.22
C GLY A 347 1.26 -4.48 20.17
N MET A 348 2.39 -3.95 19.68
CA MET A 348 3.57 -3.66 20.52
C MET A 348 3.30 -2.52 21.50
N GLN A 349 2.52 -1.51 21.11
CA GLN A 349 2.07 -0.43 21.99
C GLN A 349 1.16 -0.96 23.11
N ALA A 350 0.15 -1.76 22.75
CA ALA A 350 -0.82 -2.33 23.70
C ALA A 350 -0.15 -3.22 24.77
N LEU A 351 0.97 -3.86 24.41
CA LEU A 351 1.79 -4.63 25.34
C LEU A 351 2.74 -3.77 26.21
N GLY A 352 2.79 -2.46 25.97
CA GLY A 352 3.79 -1.59 26.60
C GLY A 352 5.24 -1.92 26.20
N ARG A 353 5.44 -2.72 25.12
CA ARG A 353 6.77 -3.11 24.65
C ARG A 353 7.45 -2.02 23.83
N ALA A 354 6.70 -1.24 23.13
CA ALA A 354 7.21 -0.12 22.33
C ALA A 354 6.48 1.17 22.64
N ARG A 355 7.17 2.30 22.51
CA ARG A 355 6.59 3.64 22.48
C ARG A 355 6.46 4.10 21.06
N VAL A 356 5.30 4.62 20.68
CA VAL A 356 4.98 5.01 19.32
C VAL A 356 5.06 6.53 19.16
N PHE A 357 5.71 7.00 18.08
CA PHE A 357 5.95 8.41 17.78
C PHE A 357 5.45 8.77 16.38
N GLY A 358 4.95 9.98 16.19
CA GLY A 358 4.62 10.53 14.88
C GLY A 358 3.18 10.96 14.72
N GLN A 359 2.55 10.59 13.63
CA GLN A 359 1.15 10.92 13.33
C GLN A 359 0.27 9.68 13.44
N THR A 360 -1.03 9.89 13.72
CA THR A 360 -2.01 8.78 13.69
C THR A 360 -1.96 8.07 12.34
N SER A 361 -1.91 6.75 12.38
CA SER A 361 -1.78 5.90 11.20
C SER A 361 -3.06 5.84 10.35
N MET A 362 -3.02 5.09 9.25
CA MET A 362 -4.05 5.03 8.22
C MET A 362 -5.46 4.65 8.73
N GLY A 363 -5.53 3.79 9.76
CA GLY A 363 -6.80 3.22 10.23
C GLY A 363 -7.42 2.26 9.23
N GLN A 364 -6.60 1.55 8.49
CA GLN A 364 -6.98 0.52 7.54
C GLN A 364 -6.29 -0.80 7.94
N ALA A 365 -6.88 -1.51 8.90
CA ALA A 365 -6.24 -2.63 9.58
C ALA A 365 -7.02 -3.95 9.46
N LEU A 366 -7.93 -4.06 8.49
CA LEU A 366 -8.67 -5.29 8.26
C LEU A 366 -7.81 -6.35 7.56
N PRO A 367 -7.67 -7.56 8.12
CA PRO A 367 -7.12 -8.70 7.40
C PRO A 367 -7.95 -9.04 6.15
N ALA A 368 -7.29 -9.15 5.00
CA ALA A 368 -7.97 -9.37 3.73
C ALA A 368 -7.35 -10.52 2.93
N PHE A 369 -8.15 -11.11 2.05
CA PHE A 369 -7.74 -12.08 1.05
C PHE A 369 -7.93 -11.54 -0.36
N PHE A 370 -7.35 -12.26 -1.31
CA PHE A 370 -7.37 -11.94 -2.73
C PHE A 370 -8.09 -13.04 -3.48
N ALA A 371 -9.17 -12.72 -4.17
CA ALA A 371 -9.95 -13.66 -4.95
C ALA A 371 -9.97 -13.25 -6.42
N LYS A 372 -9.66 -14.19 -7.31
CA LYS A 372 -9.74 -13.95 -8.76
C LYS A 372 -11.19 -14.02 -9.22
N LEU A 373 -11.63 -13.00 -9.95
CA LEU A 373 -12.96 -12.90 -10.53
C LEU A 373 -13.02 -13.51 -11.95
N PRO A 374 -14.21 -13.85 -12.48
CA PRO A 374 -14.38 -14.45 -13.80
C PRO A 374 -13.80 -13.64 -14.96
N ASN A 375 -13.79 -12.29 -14.90
CA ASN A 375 -13.17 -11.43 -15.90
C ASN A 375 -11.63 -11.34 -15.75
N GLY A 376 -11.07 -11.96 -14.71
CA GLY A 376 -9.64 -11.97 -14.42
C GLY A 376 -9.18 -10.90 -13.42
N ASP A 377 -10.04 -9.96 -13.06
CA ASP A 377 -9.75 -8.99 -11.99
C ASP A 377 -9.53 -9.69 -10.65
N VAL A 378 -8.84 -9.03 -9.73
CA VAL A 378 -8.63 -9.54 -8.37
C VAL A 378 -9.43 -8.70 -7.39
N LEU A 379 -10.34 -9.34 -6.68
CA LEU A 379 -11.08 -8.76 -5.58
C LEU A 379 -10.25 -8.84 -4.30
N ILE A 380 -10.01 -7.71 -3.65
CA ILE A 380 -9.53 -7.63 -2.28
C ILE A 380 -10.77 -7.57 -1.40
N HIS A 381 -10.88 -8.46 -0.42
CA HIS A 381 -12.02 -8.48 0.50
C HIS A 381 -11.57 -8.80 1.93
N ALA A 382 -12.03 -8.00 2.90
CA ALA A 382 -11.75 -8.22 4.30
C ALA A 382 -12.52 -9.44 4.83
N THR A 383 -11.82 -10.28 5.58
CA THR A 383 -12.37 -11.51 6.17
C THR A 383 -12.20 -11.56 7.68
N GLY A 384 -11.61 -10.52 8.25
CA GLY A 384 -11.41 -10.40 9.69
C GLY A 384 -11.34 -8.95 10.13
N ASP A 385 -11.47 -8.74 11.43
CA ASP A 385 -11.26 -7.47 12.12
C ASP A 385 -10.14 -7.64 13.14
N PHE A 386 -9.13 -6.78 13.14
CA PHE A 386 -8.02 -6.89 14.06
C PHE A 386 -8.22 -6.03 15.30
N VAL A 387 -8.13 -6.69 16.46
CA VAL A 387 -8.21 -6.05 17.78
C VAL A 387 -6.91 -6.35 18.54
N THR A 388 -6.26 -5.33 19.05
CA THR A 388 -5.02 -5.46 19.84
C THR A 388 -5.23 -6.21 21.16
N ALA A 389 -4.16 -6.56 21.85
CA ALA A 389 -4.23 -7.35 23.10
C ALA A 389 -5.01 -6.63 24.22
N ASP A 390 -5.05 -5.30 24.23
CA ASP A 390 -5.83 -4.49 25.17
C ASP A 390 -7.29 -4.25 24.75
N GLY A 391 -7.73 -4.85 23.63
CA GLY A 391 -9.10 -4.72 23.10
C GLY A 391 -9.31 -3.51 22.18
N THR A 392 -8.27 -2.78 21.80
CA THR A 392 -8.40 -1.65 20.87
C THR A 392 -8.62 -2.13 19.42
N ARG A 393 -9.71 -1.70 18.80
CA ARG A 393 -9.97 -1.89 17.37
C ARG A 393 -9.20 -0.84 16.57
N LEU A 394 -8.42 -1.28 15.57
CA LEU A 394 -7.59 -0.38 14.77
C LEU A 394 -8.31 0.16 13.52
N GLU A 395 -9.21 -0.65 12.93
CA GLU A 395 -9.99 -0.22 11.78
C GLU A 395 -10.80 1.05 12.08
N GLY A 396 -10.70 2.03 11.20
CA GLY A 396 -11.36 3.33 11.34
C GLY A 396 -10.71 4.25 12.39
N ARG A 397 -9.83 3.75 13.26
CA ARG A 397 -9.14 4.53 14.31
C ARG A 397 -7.67 4.81 13.98
N GLY A 398 -6.94 3.79 13.53
CA GLY A 398 -5.49 3.80 13.41
C GLY A 398 -4.77 3.62 14.76
N VAL A 399 -3.45 3.54 14.68
CA VAL A 399 -2.56 3.61 15.83
C VAL A 399 -2.37 5.08 16.19
N VAL A 400 -2.84 5.45 17.38
CA VAL A 400 -2.61 6.80 17.93
C VAL A 400 -1.26 6.81 18.64
N PRO A 401 -0.29 7.63 18.22
CA PRO A 401 1.04 7.64 18.81
C PRO A 401 1.00 8.10 20.27
N ASP A 402 1.92 7.56 21.11
CA ASP A 402 2.11 8.01 22.48
C ASP A 402 2.69 9.43 22.54
N GLU A 403 3.41 9.82 21.47
CA GLU A 403 3.91 11.18 21.29
C GLU A 403 3.60 11.66 19.88
N ALA A 404 2.61 12.53 19.77
CA ALA A 404 2.17 13.07 18.48
C ALA A 404 3.14 14.16 17.99
N ILE A 405 3.66 13.99 16.77
CA ILE A 405 4.56 14.95 16.13
C ILE A 405 3.98 15.28 14.74
N ALA A 406 3.61 16.54 14.58
CA ALA A 406 3.10 17.03 13.28
C ALA A 406 4.21 17.10 12.24
N LEU A 407 3.87 16.79 10.99
CA LEU A 407 4.74 17.04 9.85
C LEU A 407 4.88 18.56 9.66
N SER A 408 6.13 19.04 9.60
CA SER A 408 6.44 20.47 9.47
C SER A 408 7.31 20.72 8.24
N ARG A 409 6.84 21.60 7.34
CA ARG A 409 7.63 22.04 6.19
C ARG A 409 8.96 22.68 6.60
N ALA A 410 8.96 23.49 7.65
CA ALA A 410 10.14 24.15 8.16
C ALA A 410 11.20 23.14 8.63
N ASP A 411 10.77 22.06 9.27
CA ASP A 411 11.66 20.98 9.69
C ASP A 411 12.27 20.27 8.49
N LEU A 412 11.46 19.90 7.51
CA LEU A 412 11.93 19.24 6.28
C LEU A 412 12.93 20.11 5.52
N LEU A 413 12.64 21.40 5.34
CA LEU A 413 13.54 22.34 4.65
C LEU A 413 14.86 22.52 5.38
N SER A 414 14.88 22.42 6.71
CA SER A 414 16.11 22.48 7.52
C SER A 414 16.84 21.13 7.62
N GLY A 415 16.30 20.05 7.00
CA GLY A 415 16.86 18.70 7.10
C GLY A 415 16.64 18.04 8.46
N ARG A 416 15.70 18.54 9.26
CA ARG A 416 15.38 18.00 10.58
C ARG A 416 14.24 16.98 10.48
N ASP A 417 14.48 15.78 10.97
CA ASP A 417 13.45 14.77 11.21
C ASP A 417 12.97 14.86 12.66
N ALA A 418 11.89 15.61 12.88
CA ALA A 418 11.38 15.87 14.23
C ALA A 418 10.89 14.59 14.93
N THR A 419 10.29 13.65 14.18
CA THR A 419 9.80 12.38 14.72
C THR A 419 10.96 11.49 15.18
N LEU A 420 11.97 11.33 14.32
CA LEU A 420 13.17 10.58 14.68
C LEU A 420 13.91 11.24 15.87
N ALA A 421 14.02 12.57 15.88
CA ALA A 421 14.66 13.30 16.97
C ALA A 421 13.94 13.11 18.31
N ALA A 422 12.61 13.07 18.32
CA ALA A 422 11.82 12.79 19.53
C ALA A 422 12.08 11.37 20.06
N ALA A 423 12.07 10.37 19.18
CA ALA A 423 12.35 8.98 19.56
C ALA A 423 13.78 8.80 20.10
N LEU A 424 14.77 9.41 19.44
CA LEU A 424 16.18 9.41 19.91
C LEU A 424 16.30 10.06 21.29
N LYS A 425 15.63 11.19 21.49
CA LYS A 425 15.61 11.88 22.80
C LYS A 425 14.98 11.01 23.88
N TRP A 426 13.89 10.33 23.58
CA TRP A 426 13.24 9.44 24.54
C TRP A 426 14.15 8.27 24.92
N ILE A 427 14.79 7.59 23.95
CA ILE A 427 15.74 6.50 24.21
C ILE A 427 16.91 7.01 25.08
N ASP A 428 17.47 8.18 24.77
CA ASP A 428 18.56 8.82 25.53
C ASP A 428 18.22 9.05 27.02
N GLN A 429 16.93 9.11 27.33
CA GLN A 429 16.42 9.26 28.71
C GLN A 429 16.20 7.93 29.43
N GLN A 430 16.09 6.80 28.70
CA GLN A 430 15.88 5.46 29.30
C GLN A 430 17.19 4.83 29.82
N GLY A 431 18.34 5.26 29.31
CA GLY A 431 19.67 4.72 29.63
C GLY A 431 20.27 5.20 30.95
N ARG A 432 19.46 5.28 32.01
CA ARG A 432 19.92 5.59 33.38
C ARG A 432 19.64 4.46 34.34
#